data_b993dbf6b432bb473ec1ea862a00f667
#
_entry.id   b993dbf6b432bb473ec1ea862a00f667
#
_cell.length_a   1.000
_cell.length_b   1.000
_cell.length_c   1.000
_cell.angle_alpha   90.00
_cell.angle_beta   90.00
_cell.angle_gamma   90.00
#
_symmetry.space_group_name_H-M   'P 1'
#
loop_
_entity.id
_entity.type
_entity.pdbx_description
1 polymer ?
#
loop_
_entity_poly.entity_id
_entity_poly.type
_entity_poly.pdbx_seq_one_letter_code
_entity_poly.pdbx_strand_id
1 'polypeptide(L)' 'MTRVEFLNQLAEILEVPAGSLNGSETLSDLEGWTSVAMVSFIALADEHFGKTLSPRQIGPCETINDLAQVVGLKD' A
#
# COMPACT_ATOMS: atom_id res chain seq x y z
N MET A 1 9.05 7.00 7.19
CA MET A 1 7.82 7.43 6.48
C MET A 1 6.67 7.51 7.47
N THR A 2 5.92 8.60 7.42
CA THR A 2 4.73 8.74 8.25
C THR A 2 3.54 8.05 7.59
N ARG A 3 2.45 7.88 8.37
CA ARG A 3 1.22 7.30 7.83
C ARG A 3 0.66 8.16 6.68
N VAL A 4 0.70 9.49 6.83
CA VAL A 4 0.22 10.39 5.78
C VAL A 4 1.02 10.21 4.50
N GLU A 5 2.34 10.14 4.63
CA GLU A 5 3.21 9.90 3.48
C GLU A 5 2.93 8.56 2.82
N PHE A 6 2.72 7.53 3.64
CA PHE A 6 2.41 6.18 3.15
C PHE A 6 1.11 6.20 2.34
N LEU A 7 0.07 6.81 2.90
CA LEU A 7 -1.23 6.89 2.21
C LEU A 7 -1.13 7.67 0.91
N ASN A 8 -0.34 8.76 0.91
CA ASN A 8 -0.17 9.54 -0.31
C ASN A 8 0.63 8.81 -1.38
N GLN A 9 1.61 8.01 -0.97
CA GLN A 9 2.34 7.18 -1.92
C GLN A 9 1.42 6.12 -2.52
N LEU A 10 0.56 5.51 -1.71
CA LEU A 10 -0.42 4.57 -2.22
C LEU A 10 -1.41 5.25 -3.15
N ALA A 11 -1.80 6.48 -2.85
CA ALA A 11 -2.70 7.24 -3.72
C ALA A 11 -2.10 7.38 -5.11
N GLU A 12 -0.80 7.65 -5.21
CA GLU A 12 -0.13 7.72 -6.50
C GLU A 12 -0.18 6.38 -7.22
N ILE A 13 0.11 5.29 -6.50
CA ILE A 13 0.08 3.95 -7.08
C ILE A 13 -1.32 3.61 -7.60
N LEU A 14 -2.34 3.99 -6.84
CA LEU A 14 -3.74 3.71 -7.17
C LEU A 14 -4.33 4.72 -8.15
N GLU A 15 -3.59 5.78 -8.46
CA GLU A 15 -4.02 6.85 -9.37
C GLU A 15 -5.27 7.57 -8.86
N VAL A 16 -5.27 7.85 -7.56
CA VAL A 16 -6.34 8.63 -6.92
C VAL A 16 -5.72 9.86 -6.28
N PRO A 17 -6.52 10.89 -5.97
CA PRO A 17 -5.98 12.13 -5.40
C PRO A 17 -5.30 11.91 -4.05
N ALA A 18 -4.23 12.66 -3.81
CA ALA A 18 -3.58 12.67 -2.50
C ALA A 18 -4.60 13.10 -1.45
N GLY A 19 -4.56 12.44 -0.29
CA GLY A 19 -5.48 12.75 0.79
C GLY A 19 -6.83 12.08 0.70
N SER A 20 -7.09 11.30 -0.38
CA SER A 20 -8.36 10.62 -0.55
C SER A 20 -8.45 9.29 0.20
N LEU A 21 -7.32 8.76 0.68
CA LEU A 21 -7.28 7.47 1.35
C LEU A 21 -7.16 7.65 2.86
N ASN A 22 -7.85 6.80 3.62
CA ASN A 22 -7.76 6.83 5.08
C ASN A 22 -7.20 5.54 5.68
N GLY A 23 -7.04 4.50 4.89
CA GLY A 23 -6.47 3.22 5.34
C GLY A 23 -7.49 2.12 5.54
N SER A 24 -8.76 2.45 5.69
CA SER A 24 -9.81 1.44 5.91
C SER A 24 -10.39 0.89 4.62
N GLU A 25 -9.99 1.43 3.48
CA GLU A 25 -10.48 0.98 2.18
C GLU A 25 -10.15 -0.49 1.96
N THR A 26 -11.10 -1.22 1.39
CA THR A 26 -10.90 -2.61 1.00
C THR A 26 -10.20 -2.66 -0.34
N LEU A 27 -9.08 -3.34 -0.41
CA LEU A 27 -8.26 -3.37 -1.63
C LEU A 27 -9.03 -3.89 -2.84
N SER A 28 -9.87 -4.91 -2.64
CA SER A 28 -10.65 -5.48 -3.74
C SER A 28 -11.68 -4.52 -4.31
N ASP A 29 -12.02 -3.48 -3.57
CA ASP A 29 -12.97 -2.46 -4.03
C ASP A 29 -12.27 -1.30 -4.77
N LEU A 30 -10.95 -1.29 -4.77
CA LEU A 30 -10.17 -0.21 -5.40
C LEU A 30 -9.79 -0.63 -6.82
N GLU A 31 -10.31 0.10 -7.81
CA GLU A 31 -10.04 -0.20 -9.22
C GLU A 31 -8.55 -0.13 -9.54
N GLY A 32 -7.84 0.78 -8.89
CA GLY A 32 -6.40 0.94 -9.14
C GLY A 32 -5.54 -0.16 -8.52
N TRP A 33 -6.11 -1.03 -7.69
CA TRP A 33 -5.34 -2.11 -7.07
C TRP A 33 -5.27 -3.30 -8.03
N THR A 34 -4.29 -3.23 -8.92
CA THR A 34 -4.04 -4.22 -9.97
C THR A 34 -2.73 -4.94 -9.67
N SER A 35 -2.39 -5.93 -10.50
CA SER A 35 -1.09 -6.59 -10.35
C SER A 35 0.07 -5.61 -10.57
N VAL A 36 -0.13 -4.60 -11.40
CA VAL A 36 0.88 -3.54 -11.59
C VAL A 36 1.03 -2.73 -10.30
N ALA A 37 -0.10 -2.38 -9.67
CA ALA A 37 -0.07 -1.64 -8.41
C ALA A 37 0.62 -2.46 -7.32
N MET A 38 0.38 -3.78 -7.28
CA MET A 38 1.04 -4.67 -6.33
C MET A 38 2.56 -4.64 -6.51
N VAL A 39 3.03 -4.68 -7.75
CA VAL A 39 4.47 -4.62 -8.03
C VAL A 39 5.03 -3.26 -7.60
N SER A 40 4.30 -2.19 -7.86
CA SER A 40 4.72 -0.86 -7.43
C SER A 40 4.79 -0.77 -5.89
N PHE A 41 3.85 -1.40 -5.20
CA PHE A 41 3.87 -1.42 -3.74
C PHE A 41 5.07 -2.22 -3.22
N ILE A 42 5.40 -3.33 -3.86
CA ILE A 42 6.58 -4.12 -3.48
C ILE A 42 7.84 -3.26 -3.60
N ALA A 43 7.95 -2.48 -4.68
CA ALA A 43 9.08 -1.57 -4.86
C ALA A 43 9.10 -0.50 -3.78
N LEU A 44 7.94 0.05 -3.44
CA LEU A 44 7.82 1.05 -2.37
C LEU A 44 8.31 0.49 -1.03
N ALA A 45 7.91 -0.74 -0.72
CA ALA A 45 8.30 -1.38 0.54
C ALA A 45 9.82 -1.55 0.62
N ASP A 46 10.43 -1.93 -0.48
CA ASP A 46 11.88 -2.09 -0.52
C ASP A 46 12.60 -0.74 -0.36
N GLU A 47 12.15 0.27 -1.10
CA GLU A 47 12.80 1.58 -1.09
C GLU A 47 12.67 2.32 0.23
N HIS A 48 11.49 2.28 0.84
CA HIS A 48 11.20 3.13 1.99
C HIS A 48 11.20 2.40 3.32
N PHE A 49 11.05 1.09 3.32
CA PHE A 49 10.98 0.31 4.57
C PHE A 49 12.04 -0.77 4.67
N GLY A 50 12.82 -0.97 3.62
CA GLY A 50 13.83 -2.02 3.60
C GLY A 50 13.24 -3.42 3.68
N LYS A 51 11.99 -3.58 3.27
CA LYS A 51 11.29 -4.87 3.31
C LYS A 51 11.22 -5.48 1.93
N THR A 52 11.69 -6.71 1.81
CA THR A 52 11.57 -7.47 0.56
C THR A 52 10.29 -8.30 0.64
N LEU A 53 9.24 -7.81 -0.02
CA LEU A 53 7.95 -8.47 -0.01
C LEU A 53 7.74 -9.31 -1.27
N SER A 54 6.89 -10.31 -1.15
CA SER A 54 6.45 -11.11 -2.29
C SER A 54 4.92 -11.02 -2.41
N PRO A 55 4.36 -11.35 -3.57
CA PRO A 55 2.89 -11.36 -3.72
C PRO A 55 2.20 -12.25 -2.68
N ARG A 56 2.88 -13.29 -2.21
CA ARG A 56 2.33 -14.20 -1.21
C ARG A 56 2.06 -13.49 0.12
N GLN A 57 2.87 -12.50 0.46
CA GLN A 57 2.69 -11.74 1.69
C GLN A 57 1.60 -10.68 1.55
N ILE A 58 1.36 -10.22 0.34
CA ILE A 58 0.38 -9.18 0.07
C ILE A 58 -1.02 -9.78 -0.17
N GLY A 59 -1.08 -10.99 -0.71
CA GLY A 59 -2.33 -11.65 -1.05
C GLY A 59 -3.34 -11.69 0.10
N PRO A 60 -2.93 -12.03 1.34
CA PRO A 60 -3.86 -12.06 2.48
C PRO A 60 -4.35 -10.69 2.93
N CYS A 61 -3.72 -9.61 2.48
CA CYS A 61 -4.13 -8.26 2.88
C CYS A 61 -5.48 -7.92 2.29
N GLU A 62 -6.38 -7.42 3.13
CA GLU A 62 -7.72 -7.03 2.70
C GLU A 62 -7.90 -5.52 2.61
N THR A 63 -7.18 -4.77 3.45
CA THR A 63 -7.31 -3.32 3.50
C THR A 63 -5.95 -2.65 3.35
N ILE A 64 -5.97 -1.34 3.14
CA ILE A 64 -4.74 -0.55 3.09
C ILE A 64 -4.01 -0.63 4.44
N ASN A 65 -4.78 -0.65 5.56
CA ASN A 65 -4.17 -0.81 6.87
C ASN A 65 -3.38 -2.12 6.99
N ASP A 66 -3.85 -3.19 6.34
CA ASP A 66 -3.12 -4.46 6.32
C ASP A 66 -1.79 -4.31 5.60
N LEU A 67 -1.75 -3.53 4.52
CA LEU A 67 -0.51 -3.25 3.81
C LEU A 67 0.46 -2.49 4.71
N ALA A 68 -0.06 -1.54 5.49
CA ALA A 68 0.76 -0.78 6.43
C ALA A 68 1.40 -1.72 7.46
N GLN A 69 0.64 -2.70 7.94
CA GLN A 69 1.17 -3.67 8.90
C GLN A 69 2.27 -4.54 8.30
N VAL A 70 2.11 -4.94 7.04
CA VAL A 70 3.08 -5.80 6.38
C VAL A 70 4.45 -5.12 6.28
N VAL A 71 4.48 -3.81 6.07
CA VAL A 71 5.74 -3.06 6.01
C VAL A 71 6.21 -2.61 7.40
N GLY A 72 5.43 -2.88 8.45
CA GLY A 72 5.81 -2.52 9.80
C GLY A 72 5.63 -1.05 10.12
N LEU A 73 4.77 -0.37 9.40
CA LEU A 73 4.51 1.05 9.64
C LEU A 73 3.78 1.25 10.96
N LYS A 74 4.35 2.12 11.79
CA LYS A 74 3.74 2.53 13.05
C LYS A 74 3.49 4.02 12.99
N ASP A 75 2.28 4.45 13.29
CA ASP A 75 1.96 5.89 13.32
C ASP A 75 1.95 6.46 14.70
#